data_c72458738f2dfd3fca3b940f8f7060b2
#
_entry.id   c72458738f2dfd3fca3b940f8f7060b2
#
_cell.length_a   1.000
_cell.length_b   1.000
_cell.length_c   1.000
_cell.angle_alpha   90.00
_cell.angle_beta   90.00
_cell.angle_gamma   90.00
#
_symmetry.space_group_name_H-M   'P 1'
#
loop_
_entity.id
_entity.type
_entity.pdbx_description
1 polymer ?
#
loop_
_entity_poly.entity_id
_entity_poly.type
_entity_poly.pdbx_seq_one_letter_code
_entity_poly.pdbx_strand_id
1 'polypeptide(L)'
;MHDVIKKLTPEQALEVVMRLSEEGGAIRNAVVAEARNVLSGIDLDQIANEVFFVLDSVDVRDCWDRAGSSRDGYTSPDEAAVELVEEQLRPFFDQAGRYHDLGMADEEATYCQGVILGIYRYEHESKSEFREWAVDIPIECAGALLTDWRERGQDSISAAAMEEFIRDRCCPHWARYFFRMGRPT
;
A
#
# COMPACT_ATOMS: atom_id res chain seq x y z
N MET A 1 11.62 -22.90 -29.43
CA MET A 1 10.48 -22.00 -29.56
C MET A 1 10.36 -20.94 -28.42
N HIS A 2 10.90 -21.24 -27.24
CA HIS A 2 10.90 -20.28 -26.09
C HIS A 2 11.95 -19.17 -26.20
N ASP A 3 12.91 -19.24 -27.10
CA ASP A 3 14.04 -18.30 -27.16
C ASP A 3 13.70 -16.91 -27.71
N VAL A 4 12.65 -16.80 -28.52
CA VAL A 4 12.24 -15.49 -29.09
C VAL A 4 11.64 -14.61 -28.02
N ILE A 5 10.76 -15.19 -27.16
CA ILE A 5 10.07 -14.43 -26.08
C ILE A 5 11.09 -13.84 -25.10
N LYS A 6 12.13 -14.61 -24.74
CA LYS A 6 13.19 -14.15 -23.81
C LYS A 6 14.07 -13.03 -24.35
N LYS A 7 14.03 -12.78 -25.67
CA LYS A 7 14.81 -11.73 -26.35
C LYS A 7 14.01 -10.45 -26.64
N LEU A 8 12.72 -10.44 -26.31
CA LEU A 8 11.90 -9.25 -26.44
C LEU A 8 12.30 -8.21 -25.38
N THR A 9 12.27 -6.94 -25.78
CA THR A 9 12.29 -5.85 -24.79
C THR A 9 10.94 -5.80 -24.04
N PRO A 10 10.89 -5.17 -22.88
CA PRO A 10 9.62 -5.00 -22.14
C PRO A 10 8.50 -4.40 -23.02
N GLU A 11 8.81 -3.40 -23.84
CA GLU A 11 7.88 -2.74 -24.73
C GLU A 11 7.36 -3.67 -25.83
N GLN A 12 8.25 -4.47 -26.42
CA GLN A 12 7.90 -5.48 -27.42
C GLN A 12 7.03 -6.59 -26.81
N ALA A 13 7.33 -7.01 -25.58
CA ALA A 13 6.54 -7.99 -24.86
C ALA A 13 5.13 -7.46 -24.57
N LEU A 14 5.01 -6.20 -24.12
CA LEU A 14 3.72 -5.53 -23.90
C LEU A 14 2.92 -5.44 -25.21
N GLU A 15 3.54 -5.06 -26.33
CA GLU A 15 2.87 -4.99 -27.63
C GLU A 15 2.31 -6.37 -28.04
N VAL A 16 3.08 -7.45 -27.82
CA VAL A 16 2.60 -8.81 -28.10
C VAL A 16 1.40 -9.16 -27.24
N VAL A 17 1.44 -8.87 -25.93
CA VAL A 17 0.33 -9.13 -25.01
C VAL A 17 -0.93 -8.34 -25.44
N MET A 18 -0.77 -7.05 -25.79
CA MET A 18 -1.87 -6.20 -26.25
C MET A 18 -2.50 -6.78 -27.52
N ARG A 19 -1.73 -7.15 -28.53
CA ARG A 19 -2.23 -7.79 -29.76
C ARG A 19 -2.96 -9.10 -29.47
N LEU A 20 -2.42 -9.96 -28.62
CA LEU A 20 -3.08 -11.20 -28.23
C LEU A 20 -4.41 -10.96 -27.52
N SER A 21 -4.51 -9.89 -26.76
CA SER A 21 -5.77 -9.49 -26.07
C SER A 21 -6.84 -9.00 -27.06
N GLU A 22 -6.46 -8.54 -28.26
CA GLU A 22 -7.36 -8.08 -29.32
C GLU A 22 -7.89 -9.23 -30.20
N GLU A 23 -7.19 -10.37 -30.27
CA GLU A 23 -7.56 -11.52 -31.12
C GLU A 23 -8.84 -12.25 -30.71
N GLY A 24 -9.47 -11.86 -29.58
CA GLY A 24 -10.82 -12.30 -29.21
C GLY A 24 -10.88 -13.52 -28.30
N GLY A 25 -12.07 -13.72 -27.72
CA GLY A 25 -12.60 -14.81 -26.89
C GLY A 25 -11.58 -15.57 -26.03
N ALA A 26 -11.15 -16.72 -26.50
CA ALA A 26 -10.34 -17.65 -25.70
C ALA A 26 -8.90 -17.14 -25.42
N ILE A 27 -8.28 -16.46 -26.38
CA ILE A 27 -6.92 -15.92 -26.23
C ILE A 27 -6.93 -14.76 -25.23
N ARG A 28 -7.87 -13.83 -25.37
CA ARG A 28 -8.06 -12.74 -24.42
C ARG A 28 -8.28 -13.27 -23.00
N ASN A 29 -9.15 -14.25 -22.82
CA ASN A 29 -9.41 -14.83 -21.50
C ASN A 29 -8.18 -15.48 -20.91
N ALA A 30 -7.36 -16.15 -21.71
CA ALA A 30 -6.10 -16.74 -21.27
C ALA A 30 -5.09 -15.67 -20.84
N VAL A 31 -4.95 -14.59 -21.61
CA VAL A 31 -4.07 -13.47 -21.27
C VAL A 31 -4.51 -12.80 -19.98
N VAL A 32 -5.81 -12.55 -19.82
CA VAL A 32 -6.36 -11.93 -18.59
C VAL A 32 -6.17 -12.86 -17.38
N ALA A 33 -6.41 -14.16 -17.54
CA ALA A 33 -6.21 -15.13 -16.47
C ALA A 33 -4.73 -15.18 -16.03
N GLU A 34 -3.80 -15.18 -16.98
CA GLU A 34 -2.37 -15.19 -16.67
C GLU A 34 -1.91 -13.87 -16.03
N ALA A 35 -2.42 -12.74 -16.51
CA ALA A 35 -2.15 -11.46 -15.88
C ALA A 35 -2.64 -11.41 -14.42
N ARG A 36 -3.82 -11.96 -14.15
CA ARG A 36 -4.33 -12.10 -12.77
C ARG A 36 -3.46 -13.03 -11.93
N ASN A 37 -3.01 -14.17 -12.47
CA ASN A 37 -2.12 -15.09 -11.77
C ASN A 37 -0.80 -14.40 -11.37
N VAL A 38 -0.23 -13.58 -12.26
CA VAL A 38 0.99 -12.80 -11.95
C VAL A 38 0.73 -11.78 -10.85
N LEU A 39 -0.44 -11.12 -10.86
CA LEU A 39 -0.80 -10.10 -9.88
C LEU A 39 -1.23 -10.67 -8.52
N SER A 40 -1.71 -11.92 -8.46
CA SER A 40 -2.15 -12.57 -7.22
C SER A 40 -1.01 -13.16 -6.38
N GLY A 41 0.22 -13.14 -6.88
CA GLY A 41 1.40 -13.58 -6.13
C GLY A 41 1.84 -12.57 -5.05
N ILE A 42 0.93 -12.20 -4.13
CA ILE A 42 1.21 -11.20 -3.09
C ILE A 42 1.87 -11.88 -1.89
N ASP A 43 3.08 -11.44 -1.55
CA ASP A 43 3.74 -11.79 -0.29
C ASP A 43 3.54 -10.65 0.72
N LEU A 44 2.65 -10.87 1.67
CA LEU A 44 2.27 -9.93 2.71
C LEU A 44 3.49 -9.47 3.54
N ASP A 45 4.35 -10.40 3.93
CA ASP A 45 5.52 -10.06 4.74
C ASP A 45 6.59 -9.31 3.93
N GLN A 46 6.69 -9.57 2.62
CA GLN A 46 7.53 -8.77 1.73
C GLN A 46 7.03 -7.33 1.66
N ILE A 47 5.73 -7.11 1.45
CA ILE A 47 5.14 -5.77 1.41
C ILE A 47 5.37 -5.05 2.74
N ALA A 48 5.15 -5.74 3.87
CA ALA A 48 5.40 -5.16 5.18
C ALA A 48 6.86 -4.73 5.37
N ASN A 49 7.81 -5.51 4.87
CA ASN A 49 9.23 -5.14 4.91
C ASN A 49 9.52 -3.95 3.99
N GLU A 50 8.97 -3.90 2.78
CA GLU A 50 9.15 -2.77 1.86
C GLU A 50 8.64 -1.47 2.47
N VAL A 51 7.43 -1.47 3.05
CA VAL A 51 6.87 -0.32 3.75
C VAL A 51 7.73 0.10 4.95
N PHE A 52 8.16 -0.87 5.77
CA PHE A 52 9.07 -0.59 6.89
C PHE A 52 10.33 0.11 6.40
N PHE A 53 11.00 -0.42 5.38
CA PHE A 53 12.26 0.12 4.91
C PHE A 53 12.14 1.50 4.26
N VAL A 54 11.07 1.79 3.52
CA VAL A 54 10.89 3.13 2.94
C VAL A 54 10.66 4.18 4.02
N LEU A 55 9.91 3.86 5.07
CA LEU A 55 9.70 4.76 6.20
C LEU A 55 10.97 4.92 7.06
N ASP A 56 11.69 3.82 7.32
CA ASP A 56 12.91 3.81 8.13
C ASP A 56 14.09 4.50 7.42
N SER A 57 14.02 4.65 6.10
CA SER A 57 15.03 5.33 5.29
C SER A 57 14.91 6.86 5.27
N VAL A 58 13.82 7.43 5.78
CA VAL A 58 13.64 8.89 5.84
C VAL A 58 14.59 9.49 6.87
N ASP A 59 15.36 10.51 6.48
CA ASP A 59 16.27 11.23 7.37
C ASP A 59 15.59 12.49 7.93
N VAL A 60 15.88 12.82 9.18
CA VAL A 60 15.43 14.09 9.79
C VAL A 60 15.89 15.31 8.99
N ARG A 61 17.02 15.21 8.29
CA ARG A 61 17.49 16.28 7.40
C ARG A 61 16.52 16.62 6.29
N ASP A 62 15.79 15.60 5.78
CA ASP A 62 14.79 15.81 4.74
C ASP A 62 13.66 16.72 5.22
N CYS A 63 13.31 16.67 6.52
CA CYS A 63 12.34 17.60 7.13
C CYS A 63 12.87 19.02 7.14
N TRP A 64 14.15 19.21 7.53
CA TRP A 64 14.76 20.53 7.56
C TRP A 64 14.97 21.14 6.18
N ASP A 65 15.34 20.31 5.20
CA ASP A 65 15.53 20.75 3.81
C ASP A 65 14.19 21.14 3.15
N ARG A 66 13.08 20.54 3.61
CA ARG A 66 11.73 20.83 3.12
C ARG A 66 11.06 21.97 3.91
N ALA A 67 11.41 22.15 5.18
CA ALA A 67 10.88 23.20 6.03
C ALA A 67 11.37 24.58 5.62
N GLY A 68 10.54 25.59 5.82
CA GLY A 68 10.93 26.99 5.57
C GLY A 68 9.88 27.77 4.81
N SER A 69 10.25 28.99 4.42
CA SER A 69 9.39 29.88 3.65
C SER A 69 9.47 29.60 2.16
N SER A 70 8.35 29.28 1.55
CA SER A 70 8.17 29.16 0.10
C SER A 70 7.25 30.28 -0.43
N ARG A 71 7.02 30.28 -1.73
CA ARG A 71 6.05 31.18 -2.36
C ARG A 71 4.62 30.94 -1.88
N ASP A 72 4.31 29.71 -1.46
CA ASP A 72 2.99 29.24 -1.10
C ASP A 72 2.75 29.29 0.43
N GLY A 73 3.77 29.68 1.23
CA GLY A 73 3.67 29.80 2.68
C GLY A 73 4.92 29.31 3.41
N TYR A 74 4.76 29.11 4.71
CA TYR A 74 5.78 28.54 5.58
C TYR A 74 5.37 27.11 5.96
N THR A 75 6.25 26.14 5.71
CA THR A 75 6.11 24.75 6.14
C THR A 75 6.96 24.55 7.39
N SER A 76 6.37 24.11 8.47
CA SER A 76 7.12 23.73 9.67
C SER A 76 7.82 22.38 9.48
N PRO A 77 8.86 22.04 10.26
CA PRO A 77 9.48 20.72 10.19
C PRO A 77 8.50 19.58 10.49
N ASP A 78 7.52 19.79 11.38
CA ASP A 78 6.51 18.78 11.69
C ASP A 78 5.55 18.56 10.51
N GLU A 79 5.12 19.64 9.82
CA GLU A 79 4.34 19.52 8.58
C GLU A 79 5.14 18.82 7.48
N ALA A 80 6.44 19.13 7.36
CA ALA A 80 7.32 18.46 6.43
C ALA A 80 7.46 16.95 6.74
N ALA A 81 7.47 16.57 8.01
CA ALA A 81 7.50 15.16 8.40
C ALA A 81 6.22 14.42 7.98
N VAL A 82 5.04 15.05 8.13
CA VAL A 82 3.76 14.50 7.64
C VAL A 82 3.83 14.25 6.14
N GLU A 83 4.20 15.29 5.36
CA GLU A 83 4.29 15.20 3.92
C GLU A 83 5.25 14.10 3.46
N LEU A 84 6.40 13.92 4.16
CA LEU A 84 7.37 12.88 3.84
C LEU A 84 6.80 11.49 4.06
N VAL A 85 6.11 11.23 5.17
CA VAL A 85 5.47 9.93 5.42
C VAL A 85 4.40 9.63 4.37
N GLU A 86 3.54 10.59 4.08
CA GLU A 86 2.49 10.45 3.06
C GLU A 86 3.08 10.19 1.67
N GLU A 87 4.15 10.88 1.30
CA GLU A 87 4.84 10.69 0.02
C GLU A 87 5.42 9.29 -0.11
N GLN A 88 6.07 8.77 0.97
CA GLN A 88 6.60 7.40 0.97
C GLN A 88 5.50 6.35 0.89
N LEU A 89 4.34 6.58 1.49
CA LEU A 89 3.23 5.63 1.50
C LEU A 89 2.34 5.70 0.26
N ARG A 90 2.33 6.82 -0.46
CA ARG A 90 1.47 7.02 -1.65
C ARG A 90 1.56 5.90 -2.67
N PRO A 91 2.75 5.40 -3.09
CA PRO A 91 2.83 4.31 -4.07
C PRO A 91 2.12 3.03 -3.61
N PHE A 92 2.12 2.76 -2.30
CA PHE A 92 1.43 1.60 -1.73
C PHE A 92 -0.09 1.79 -1.72
N PHE A 93 -0.57 3.00 -1.42
CA PHE A 93 -1.99 3.33 -1.44
C PHE A 93 -2.54 3.28 -2.88
N ASP A 94 -1.77 3.82 -3.82
CA ASP A 94 -2.10 3.76 -5.25
C ASP A 94 -2.17 2.30 -5.74
N GLN A 95 -1.26 1.44 -5.28
CA GLN A 95 -1.28 0.03 -5.65
C GLN A 95 -2.48 -0.71 -5.05
N ALA A 96 -2.89 -0.42 -3.81
CA ALA A 96 -4.13 -0.94 -3.23
C ALA A 96 -5.35 -0.54 -4.07
N GLY A 97 -5.43 0.73 -4.49
CA GLY A 97 -6.46 1.23 -5.39
C GLY A 97 -6.48 0.50 -6.74
N ARG A 98 -5.32 0.17 -7.29
CA ARG A 98 -5.23 -0.59 -8.55
C ARG A 98 -5.80 -2.02 -8.42
N TYR A 99 -5.59 -2.71 -7.30
CA TYR A 99 -6.22 -4.02 -7.08
C TYR A 99 -7.74 -3.91 -7.04
N HIS A 100 -8.27 -2.87 -6.39
CA HIS A 100 -9.70 -2.57 -6.40
C HIS A 100 -10.23 -2.37 -7.83
N ASP A 101 -9.59 -1.49 -8.62
CA ASP A 101 -9.99 -1.19 -10.01
C ASP A 101 -9.98 -2.42 -10.93
N LEU A 102 -9.11 -3.40 -10.62
CA LEU A 102 -9.02 -4.68 -11.32
C LEU A 102 -10.06 -5.70 -10.84
N GLY A 103 -10.86 -5.39 -9.80
CA GLY A 103 -11.81 -6.30 -9.16
C GLY A 103 -11.12 -7.49 -8.48
N MET A 104 -9.95 -7.27 -7.89
CA MET A 104 -9.11 -8.26 -7.18
C MET A 104 -9.20 -8.00 -5.67
N ALA A 105 -10.39 -8.23 -5.09
CA ALA A 105 -10.71 -7.84 -3.71
C ALA A 105 -9.88 -8.61 -2.65
N ASP A 106 -9.59 -9.90 -2.88
CA ASP A 106 -8.78 -10.70 -1.96
C ASP A 106 -7.32 -10.23 -1.96
N GLU A 107 -6.80 -9.90 -3.14
CA GLU A 107 -5.47 -9.33 -3.30
C GLU A 107 -5.38 -7.93 -2.71
N GLU A 108 -6.40 -7.08 -2.91
CA GLU A 108 -6.48 -5.76 -2.28
C GLU A 108 -6.41 -5.90 -0.75
N ALA A 109 -7.21 -6.79 -0.16
CA ALA A 109 -7.23 -7.01 1.28
C ALA A 109 -5.86 -7.49 1.80
N THR A 110 -5.25 -8.47 1.14
CA THR A 110 -3.93 -9.00 1.50
C THR A 110 -2.85 -7.93 1.38
N TYR A 111 -2.91 -7.10 0.33
CA TYR A 111 -1.98 -6.00 0.11
C TYR A 111 -2.12 -4.94 1.21
N CYS A 112 -3.34 -4.50 1.52
CA CYS A 112 -3.62 -3.57 2.61
C CYS A 112 -3.13 -4.10 3.96
N GLN A 113 -3.31 -5.41 4.25
CA GLN A 113 -2.76 -6.05 5.43
C GLN A 113 -1.23 -5.92 5.50
N GLY A 114 -0.54 -6.16 4.40
CA GLY A 114 0.92 -5.99 4.31
C GLY A 114 1.36 -4.55 4.60
N VAL A 115 0.68 -3.56 4.01
CA VAL A 115 0.98 -2.14 4.23
C VAL A 115 0.74 -1.76 5.69
N ILE A 116 -0.40 -2.12 6.28
CA ILE A 116 -0.72 -1.83 7.69
C ILE A 116 0.31 -2.47 8.63
N LEU A 117 0.71 -3.72 8.36
CA LEU A 117 1.73 -4.41 9.15
C LEU A 117 3.09 -3.72 9.06
N GLY A 118 3.49 -3.24 7.88
CA GLY A 118 4.74 -2.52 7.68
C GLY A 118 4.77 -1.19 8.43
N ILE A 119 3.68 -0.43 8.38
CA ILE A 119 3.51 0.81 9.15
C ILE A 119 3.59 0.52 10.66
N TYR A 120 2.90 -0.54 11.12
CA TYR A 120 2.94 -0.97 12.51
C TYR A 120 4.36 -1.34 12.96
N ARG A 121 5.08 -2.12 12.16
CA ARG A 121 6.48 -2.47 12.45
C ARG A 121 7.37 -1.23 12.52
N TYR A 122 7.21 -0.28 11.60
CA TYR A 122 7.95 0.97 11.64
C TYR A 122 7.71 1.72 12.96
N GLU A 123 6.48 1.88 13.38
CA GLU A 123 6.14 2.58 14.63
C GLU A 123 6.76 1.90 15.87
N HIS A 124 6.87 0.56 15.87
CA HIS A 124 7.29 -0.18 17.07
C HIS A 124 8.73 -0.67 17.04
N GLU A 125 9.32 -0.89 15.87
CA GLU A 125 10.63 -1.54 15.71
C GLU A 125 11.71 -0.59 15.19
N SER A 126 11.31 0.50 14.50
CA SER A 126 12.27 1.48 13.96
C SER A 126 13.07 2.15 15.08
N LYS A 127 14.34 2.37 14.80
CA LYS A 127 15.27 3.15 15.63
C LYS A 127 15.65 4.47 14.97
N SER A 128 15.00 4.82 13.86
CA SER A 128 15.20 6.09 13.17
C SER A 128 14.81 7.25 14.09
N GLU A 129 15.63 8.28 14.12
CA GLU A 129 15.33 9.53 14.81
C GLU A 129 14.09 10.21 14.22
N PHE A 130 13.85 10.03 12.92
CA PHE A 130 12.68 10.57 12.22
C PHE A 130 11.35 10.11 12.81
N ARG A 131 11.29 8.89 13.39
CA ARG A 131 10.07 8.39 14.05
C ARG A 131 9.56 9.31 15.16
N GLU A 132 10.47 10.02 15.87
CA GLU A 132 10.11 10.95 16.95
C GLU A 132 9.46 12.24 16.45
N TRP A 133 9.64 12.55 15.16
CA TRP A 133 9.05 13.73 14.49
C TRP A 133 7.66 13.46 13.92
N ALA A 134 7.30 12.20 13.74
CA ALA A 134 6.07 11.76 13.09
C ALA A 134 5.28 10.77 13.96
N VAL A 135 5.17 11.02 15.27
CA VAL A 135 4.70 10.03 16.28
C VAL A 135 3.33 9.45 15.96
N ASP A 136 2.34 10.28 15.63
CA ASP A 136 0.97 9.82 15.39
C ASP A 136 0.65 9.58 13.89
N ILE A 137 1.54 10.02 12.99
CA ILE A 137 1.30 9.98 11.55
C ILE A 137 1.19 8.57 11.00
N PRO A 138 2.03 7.59 11.39
CA PRO A 138 1.92 6.23 10.88
C PRO A 138 0.55 5.58 11.15
N ILE A 139 0.02 5.69 12.38
CA ILE A 139 -1.30 5.13 12.71
C ILE A 139 -2.43 5.86 11.96
N GLU A 140 -2.34 7.17 11.75
CA GLU A 140 -3.29 7.94 10.97
C GLU A 140 -3.29 7.51 9.50
N CYS A 141 -2.12 7.32 8.90
CA CYS A 141 -1.99 6.80 7.53
C CYS A 141 -2.56 5.38 7.39
N ALA A 142 -2.30 4.49 8.35
CA ALA A 142 -2.91 3.16 8.38
C ALA A 142 -4.44 3.24 8.49
N GLY A 143 -4.96 4.18 9.28
CA GLY A 143 -6.39 4.47 9.42
C GLY A 143 -7.01 5.00 8.12
N ALA A 144 -6.32 5.89 7.41
CA ALA A 144 -6.75 6.40 6.12
C ALA A 144 -6.85 5.28 5.08
N LEU A 145 -5.80 4.46 4.93
CA LEU A 145 -5.82 3.30 4.03
C LEU A 145 -6.99 2.36 4.33
N LEU A 146 -7.22 2.07 5.62
CA LEU A 146 -8.31 1.18 6.04
C LEU A 146 -9.69 1.80 5.78
N THR A 147 -9.83 3.12 5.90
CA THR A 147 -11.06 3.84 5.58
C THR A 147 -11.34 3.77 4.09
N ASP A 148 -10.36 4.07 3.25
CA ASP A 148 -10.46 3.97 1.80
C ASP A 148 -10.84 2.54 1.37
N TRP A 149 -10.18 1.53 1.95
CA TRP A 149 -10.47 0.12 1.68
C TRP A 149 -11.92 -0.24 2.01
N ARG A 150 -12.46 0.24 3.14
CA ARG A 150 -13.87 0.02 3.53
C ARG A 150 -14.87 0.72 2.61
N GLU A 151 -14.58 1.97 2.25
CA GLU A 151 -15.45 2.79 1.40
C GLU A 151 -15.59 2.19 -0.02
N ARG A 152 -14.62 1.39 -0.43
CA ARG A 152 -14.68 0.60 -1.68
C ARG A 152 -15.66 -0.57 -1.65
N GLY A 153 -16.41 -0.76 -0.57
CA GLY A 153 -17.58 -1.66 -0.52
C GLY A 153 -17.25 -3.08 -0.05
N GLN A 154 -16.35 -3.22 0.91
CA GLN A 154 -16.02 -4.51 1.51
C GLN A 154 -17.20 -5.13 2.25
N ASP A 155 -17.35 -6.46 2.16
CA ASP A 155 -18.36 -7.18 2.90
C ASP A 155 -17.99 -7.35 4.39
N SER A 156 -18.96 -7.79 5.19
CA SER A 156 -18.79 -7.97 6.63
C SER A 156 -17.78 -9.07 7.00
N ILE A 157 -17.57 -10.05 6.13
CA ILE A 157 -16.63 -11.16 6.35
C ILE A 157 -15.21 -10.65 6.15
N SER A 158 -14.97 -9.93 5.07
CA SER A 158 -13.66 -9.30 4.78
C SER A 158 -13.29 -8.27 5.86
N ALA A 159 -14.26 -7.48 6.33
CA ALA A 159 -14.03 -6.53 7.42
C ALA A 159 -13.68 -7.23 8.75
N ALA A 160 -14.33 -8.34 9.07
CA ALA A 160 -14.01 -9.13 10.27
C ALA A 160 -12.62 -9.78 10.17
N ALA A 161 -12.26 -10.31 9.00
CA ALA A 161 -10.93 -10.90 8.76
C ALA A 161 -9.81 -9.84 8.89
N MET A 162 -10.02 -8.63 8.40
CA MET A 162 -9.08 -7.51 8.55
C MET A 162 -8.93 -7.11 10.03
N GLU A 163 -10.04 -7.03 10.80
CA GLU A 163 -9.98 -6.76 12.23
C GLU A 163 -9.18 -7.82 12.99
N GLU A 164 -9.43 -9.09 12.68
CA GLU A 164 -8.70 -10.23 13.27
C GLU A 164 -7.21 -10.15 12.94
N PHE A 165 -6.86 -9.90 11.69
CA PHE A 165 -5.49 -9.72 11.26
C PHE A 165 -4.77 -8.60 12.03
N ILE A 166 -5.37 -7.42 12.12
CA ILE A 166 -4.76 -6.28 12.84
C ILE A 166 -4.61 -6.60 14.32
N ARG A 167 -5.58 -7.27 14.95
CA ARG A 167 -5.50 -7.68 16.34
C ARG A 167 -4.35 -8.65 16.61
N ASP A 168 -4.14 -9.61 15.70
CA ASP A 168 -3.24 -10.73 15.91
C ASP A 168 -1.80 -10.43 15.41
N ARG A 169 -1.66 -9.68 14.32
CA ARG A 169 -0.35 -9.37 13.69
C ARG A 169 0.21 -8.00 14.08
N CYS A 170 -0.65 -7.05 14.42
CA CYS A 170 -0.23 -5.76 14.98
C CYS A 170 -0.44 -5.77 16.49
N CYS A 171 -1.55 -5.21 16.96
CA CYS A 171 -1.91 -5.29 18.38
C CYS A 171 -3.41 -5.06 18.61
N PRO A 172 -3.95 -5.51 19.78
CA PRO A 172 -5.35 -5.28 20.13
C PRO A 172 -5.72 -3.80 20.27
N HIS A 173 -4.74 -2.91 20.50
CA HIS A 173 -4.98 -1.47 20.58
C HIS A 173 -5.36 -0.91 19.21
N TRP A 174 -4.59 -1.21 18.16
CA TRP A 174 -4.88 -0.78 16.79
C TRP A 174 -6.22 -1.33 16.30
N ALA A 175 -6.51 -2.62 16.52
CA ALA A 175 -7.80 -3.19 16.18
C ALA A 175 -8.96 -2.43 16.85
N ARG A 176 -8.84 -2.09 18.13
CA ARG A 176 -9.85 -1.29 18.84
C ARG A 176 -9.96 0.13 18.31
N TYR A 177 -8.84 0.76 18.02
CA TYR A 177 -8.80 2.12 17.49
C TYR A 177 -9.55 2.19 16.16
N PHE A 178 -9.22 1.32 15.20
CA PHE A 178 -9.79 1.36 13.87
C PHE A 178 -11.25 0.87 13.78
N PHE A 179 -11.67 -0.10 14.61
CA PHE A 179 -12.98 -0.76 14.44
C PHE A 179 -14.02 -0.34 15.49
N ARG A 180 -13.64 0.35 16.55
CA ARG A 180 -14.61 0.91 17.51
C ARG A 180 -15.00 2.36 17.21
N MET A 181 -14.13 3.14 16.59
CA MET A 181 -14.44 4.52 16.21
C MET A 181 -15.42 4.62 15.03
N GLY A 182 -15.65 3.53 14.30
CA GLY A 182 -16.54 3.48 13.13
C GLY A 182 -17.97 2.96 13.39
N ARG A 183 -18.41 2.76 14.65
CA ARG A 183 -19.82 2.49 14.92
C ARG A 183 -20.54 3.80 15.21
N PRO A 184 -21.43 4.26 14.30
CA PRO A 184 -22.35 5.31 14.66
C PRO A 184 -23.25 4.82 15.81
N THR A 185 -23.35 5.61 16.87
CA THR A 185 -24.29 5.46 17.98
C THR A 185 -25.72 5.65 17.50
#